data_99590cd0d4c99789f9ddf9a217661836
#
_entry.id   99590cd0d4c99789f9ddf9a217661836
#
_cell.length_a   1.000
_cell.length_b   1.000
_cell.length_c   1.000
_cell.angle_alpha   90.00
_cell.angle_beta   90.00
_cell.angle_gamma   90.00
#
_symmetry.space_group_name_H-M   'P 1'
#
loop_
_entity.id
_entity.type
_entity.pdbx_description
1 polymer ?
#
loop_
_entity_poly.entity_id
_entity_poly.type
_entity_poly.pdbx_seq_one_letter_code
_entity_poly.pdbx_strand_id
1 'polypeptide(L)'
;MIKLPEMPSMSLEGKTALITGASSGIGQGAAVALAFAGASVICVARGKDRLVETEKALEEKGSAVTSAVVDINDRSEVQNIFATHEIDIVVNAAGQARHSAAIDTTPEDYDTVMNVNLKSAYFISTTAAKSMLERSIAGSIIHISSQMAHVGGVDRAVYSASKHALEGMVKSMAIEWGPDGIRINSICPTFVRTPLTEPTFQNPDRVKWIMTK
;
A
#
# COMPACT_ATOMS: atom_id res chain seq x y z
N MET A 1 -19.02 -33.67 24.10
CA MET A 1 -19.27 -32.81 22.95
C MET A 1 -17.94 -32.20 22.49
N ILE A 2 -17.59 -32.31 21.22
CA ILE A 2 -16.41 -31.66 20.66
C ILE A 2 -16.74 -30.17 20.53
N LYS A 3 -15.94 -29.29 21.16
CA LYS A 3 -16.05 -27.83 20.97
C LYS A 3 -15.34 -27.48 19.66
N LEU A 4 -16.10 -27.06 18.69
CA LEU A 4 -15.50 -26.55 17.42
C LEU A 4 -14.85 -25.17 17.67
N PRO A 5 -13.72 -24.85 16.99
CA PRO A 5 -13.15 -23.53 17.06
C PRO A 5 -14.11 -22.49 16.46
N GLU A 6 -14.21 -21.35 17.12
CA GLU A 6 -14.97 -20.22 16.60
C GLU A 6 -14.14 -19.50 15.52
N MET A 7 -14.81 -19.08 14.44
CA MET A 7 -14.17 -18.26 13.41
C MET A 7 -13.92 -16.85 13.98
N PRO A 8 -12.71 -16.28 13.81
CA PRO A 8 -12.47 -14.91 14.22
C PRO A 8 -13.35 -13.94 13.42
N SER A 9 -13.80 -12.88 14.08
CA SER A 9 -14.55 -11.82 13.40
C SER A 9 -13.67 -11.15 12.33
N MET A 10 -14.23 -10.93 11.13
CA MET A 10 -13.62 -10.14 10.07
C MET A 10 -14.12 -8.69 10.09
N SER A 11 -14.98 -8.31 11.06
CA SER A 11 -15.47 -6.95 11.22
C SER A 11 -14.34 -6.00 11.61
N LEU A 12 -14.34 -4.83 10.98
CA LEU A 12 -13.46 -3.72 11.27
C LEU A 12 -14.23 -2.51 11.84
N GLU A 13 -15.42 -2.75 12.39
CA GLU A 13 -16.19 -1.71 13.08
C GLU A 13 -15.36 -1.04 14.18
N GLY A 14 -15.40 0.29 14.23
CA GLY A 14 -14.63 1.09 15.16
C GLY A 14 -13.14 1.21 14.82
N LYS A 15 -12.69 0.69 13.67
CA LYS A 15 -11.31 0.82 13.19
C LYS A 15 -11.20 1.90 12.13
N THR A 16 -10.08 2.61 12.12
CA THR A 16 -9.74 3.57 11.09
C THR A 16 -8.58 3.05 10.23
N ALA A 17 -8.76 3.04 8.92
CA ALA A 17 -7.77 2.59 7.96
C ALA A 17 -7.30 3.73 7.05
N LEU A 18 -5.99 3.93 6.96
CA LEU A 18 -5.34 4.82 6.01
C LEU A 18 -4.88 4.02 4.79
N ILE A 19 -5.30 4.44 3.59
CA ILE A 19 -4.92 3.78 2.34
C ILE A 19 -4.22 4.78 1.42
N THR A 20 -2.94 4.56 1.12
CA THR A 20 -2.24 5.35 0.10
C THR A 20 -2.41 4.73 -1.29
N GLY A 21 -2.37 5.56 -2.33
CA GLY A 21 -2.65 5.12 -3.70
C GLY A 21 -4.13 4.73 -3.92
N ALA A 22 -5.04 5.25 -3.10
CA ALA A 22 -6.45 4.88 -3.08
C ALA A 22 -7.26 5.34 -4.30
N SER A 23 -6.70 6.15 -5.19
CA SER A 23 -7.39 6.67 -6.37
C SER A 23 -7.52 5.67 -7.52
N SER A 24 -6.93 4.49 -7.44
CA SER A 24 -7.03 3.46 -8.49
C SER A 24 -6.47 2.11 -8.07
N GLY A 25 -6.78 1.08 -8.85
CA GLY A 25 -6.12 -0.23 -8.80
C GLY A 25 -6.19 -0.90 -7.42
N ILE A 26 -5.06 -1.44 -6.95
CA ILE A 26 -5.00 -2.23 -5.70
C ILE A 26 -5.35 -1.37 -4.48
N GLY A 27 -4.87 -0.12 -4.42
CA GLY A 27 -5.19 0.79 -3.32
C GLY A 27 -6.68 1.11 -3.23
N GLN A 28 -7.33 1.38 -4.37
CA GLN A 28 -8.78 1.57 -4.44
C GLN A 28 -9.53 0.30 -4.00
N GLY A 29 -9.10 -0.87 -4.49
CA GLY A 29 -9.68 -2.15 -4.08
C GLY A 29 -9.53 -2.42 -2.57
N ALA A 30 -8.41 -2.05 -1.98
CA ALA A 30 -8.19 -2.15 -0.54
C ALA A 30 -9.12 -1.20 0.24
N ALA A 31 -9.30 0.05 -0.22
CA ALA A 31 -10.23 1.00 0.38
C ALA A 31 -11.66 0.44 0.39
N VAL A 32 -12.10 -0.11 -0.73
CA VAL A 32 -13.42 -0.75 -0.86
C VAL A 32 -13.56 -1.94 0.12
N ALA A 33 -12.58 -2.83 0.15
CA ALA A 33 -12.64 -4.03 1.00
C ALA A 33 -12.69 -3.68 2.50
N LEU A 34 -11.86 -2.72 2.95
CA LEU A 34 -11.81 -2.32 4.35
C LEU A 34 -13.07 -1.54 4.76
N ALA A 35 -13.58 -0.67 3.88
CA ALA A 35 -14.83 0.04 4.10
C ALA A 35 -16.03 -0.93 4.24
N PHE A 36 -16.14 -1.93 3.38
CA PHE A 36 -17.19 -2.95 3.48
C PHE A 36 -17.02 -3.89 4.67
N ALA A 37 -15.82 -4.02 5.21
CA ALA A 37 -15.60 -4.71 6.47
C ALA A 37 -15.99 -3.86 7.71
N GLY A 38 -16.40 -2.61 7.53
CA GLY A 38 -16.88 -1.70 8.59
C GLY A 38 -15.87 -0.67 9.06
N ALA A 39 -14.67 -0.59 8.47
CA ALA A 39 -13.71 0.45 8.83
C ALA A 39 -14.12 1.84 8.32
N SER A 40 -13.81 2.88 9.10
CA SER A 40 -13.68 4.24 8.58
C SER A 40 -12.42 4.31 7.72
N VAL A 41 -12.50 4.81 6.49
CA VAL A 41 -11.34 4.84 5.58
C VAL A 41 -10.88 6.25 5.25
N ILE A 42 -9.57 6.45 5.27
CA ILE A 42 -8.90 7.67 4.83
C ILE A 42 -8.18 7.35 3.53
N CYS A 43 -8.71 7.83 2.42
CA CYS A 43 -8.16 7.62 1.09
C CYS A 43 -7.12 8.70 0.76
N VAL A 44 -5.89 8.30 0.45
CA VAL A 44 -4.79 9.23 0.14
C VAL A 44 -4.26 8.99 -1.26
N ALA A 45 -4.17 10.05 -2.05
CA ALA A 45 -3.50 10.04 -3.36
C ALA A 45 -3.13 11.47 -3.79
N ARG A 46 -2.26 11.59 -4.81
CA ARG A 46 -1.89 12.90 -5.40
C ARG A 46 -2.94 13.45 -6.36
N GLY A 47 -3.65 12.57 -7.05
CA GLY A 47 -4.64 12.94 -8.06
C GLY A 47 -6.01 13.16 -7.44
N LYS A 48 -6.50 14.41 -7.43
CA LYS A 48 -7.74 14.82 -6.78
C LYS A 48 -8.97 14.16 -7.41
N ASP A 49 -9.13 14.22 -8.73
CA ASP A 49 -10.39 13.86 -9.40
C ASP A 49 -10.80 12.41 -9.13
N ARG A 50 -9.91 11.46 -9.43
CA ARG A 50 -10.17 10.03 -9.16
C ARG A 50 -10.27 9.68 -7.69
N LEU A 51 -9.61 10.46 -6.81
CA LEU A 51 -9.72 10.26 -5.38
C LEU A 51 -11.12 10.64 -4.89
N VAL A 52 -11.65 11.77 -5.36
CA VAL A 52 -13.01 12.23 -5.06
C VAL A 52 -14.05 11.26 -5.64
N GLU A 53 -13.82 10.70 -6.83
CA GLU A 53 -14.70 9.66 -7.38
C GLU A 53 -14.74 8.41 -6.50
N THR A 54 -13.57 7.98 -5.97
CA THR A 54 -13.51 6.85 -5.03
C THR A 54 -14.25 7.14 -3.73
N GLU A 55 -14.06 8.33 -3.16
CA GLU A 55 -14.74 8.79 -1.96
C GLU A 55 -16.26 8.74 -2.14
N LYS A 56 -16.79 9.43 -3.16
CA LYS A 56 -18.22 9.45 -3.47
C LYS A 56 -18.82 8.05 -3.66
N ALA A 57 -18.12 7.18 -4.39
CA ALA A 57 -18.59 5.81 -4.61
C ALA A 57 -18.67 4.99 -3.31
N LEU A 58 -17.82 5.26 -2.33
CA LEU A 58 -17.88 4.63 -1.02
C LEU A 58 -18.96 5.25 -0.13
N GLU A 59 -19.12 6.58 -0.15
CA GLU A 59 -20.20 7.29 0.56
C GLU A 59 -21.58 6.82 0.11
N GLU A 60 -21.80 6.65 -1.21
CA GLU A 60 -23.04 6.13 -1.79
C GLU A 60 -23.39 4.71 -1.30
N LYS A 61 -22.39 3.95 -0.83
CA LYS A 61 -22.55 2.63 -0.20
C LYS A 61 -22.69 2.69 1.32
N GLY A 62 -22.75 3.89 1.90
CA GLY A 62 -22.91 4.10 3.33
C GLY A 62 -21.63 3.94 4.15
N SER A 63 -20.46 3.92 3.51
CA SER A 63 -19.18 3.81 4.20
C SER A 63 -18.73 5.16 4.77
N ALA A 64 -18.13 5.16 5.97
CA ALA A 64 -17.45 6.31 6.51
C ALA A 64 -16.12 6.49 5.78
N VAL A 65 -16.01 7.55 4.98
CA VAL A 65 -14.81 7.81 4.16
C VAL A 65 -14.44 9.30 4.19
N THR A 66 -13.15 9.56 4.14
CA THR A 66 -12.57 10.88 3.88
C THR A 66 -11.44 10.74 2.87
N SER A 67 -11.16 11.80 2.10
CA SER A 67 -10.03 11.82 1.20
C SER A 67 -9.05 12.95 1.52
N ALA A 68 -7.76 12.69 1.32
CA ALA A 68 -6.69 13.67 1.46
C ALA A 68 -5.80 13.66 0.21
N VAL A 69 -5.72 14.80 -0.46
CA VAL A 69 -4.82 14.98 -1.62
C VAL A 69 -3.43 15.28 -1.10
N VAL A 70 -2.58 14.26 -1.03
CA VAL A 70 -1.25 14.32 -0.41
C VAL A 70 -0.23 13.60 -1.28
N ASP A 71 0.96 14.18 -1.43
CA ASP A 71 2.14 13.45 -1.91
C ASP A 71 2.79 12.74 -0.72
N ILE A 72 2.83 11.42 -0.77
CA ILE A 72 3.43 10.60 0.29
C ILE A 72 4.95 10.83 0.48
N ASN A 73 5.61 11.52 -0.47
CA ASN A 73 6.99 11.97 -0.30
C ASN A 73 7.10 13.22 0.59
N ASP A 74 6.01 13.97 0.77
CA ASP A 74 5.96 15.05 1.74
C ASP A 74 5.70 14.48 3.13
N ARG A 75 6.78 14.41 3.90
CA ARG A 75 6.73 13.87 5.25
C ARG A 75 5.85 14.68 6.19
N SER A 76 5.79 15.99 6.02
CA SER A 76 5.00 16.86 6.88
C SER A 76 3.51 16.67 6.66
N GLU A 77 3.06 16.52 5.41
CA GLU A 77 1.69 16.19 5.07
C GLU A 77 1.27 14.82 5.64
N VAL A 78 2.13 13.81 5.48
CA VAL A 78 1.89 12.47 6.06
C VAL A 78 1.78 12.56 7.59
N GLN A 79 2.70 13.24 8.26
CA GLN A 79 2.64 13.41 9.73
C GLN A 79 1.36 14.09 10.19
N ASN A 80 0.88 15.10 9.45
CA ASN A 80 -0.36 15.79 9.76
C ASN A 80 -1.60 14.87 9.73
N ILE A 81 -1.66 13.90 8.81
CA ILE A 81 -2.74 12.91 8.78
C ILE A 81 -2.75 12.10 10.10
N PHE A 82 -1.60 11.62 10.54
CA PHE A 82 -1.49 10.85 11.79
C PHE A 82 -1.69 11.70 13.06
N ALA A 83 -1.46 13.01 12.99
CA ALA A 83 -1.74 13.93 14.09
C ALA A 83 -3.22 14.25 14.24
N THR A 84 -3.99 14.15 13.16
CA THR A 84 -5.42 14.53 13.14
C THR A 84 -6.37 13.32 13.18
N HIS A 85 -5.84 12.11 13.00
CA HIS A 85 -6.66 10.88 12.96
C HIS A 85 -6.02 9.76 13.79
N GLU A 86 -6.84 9.02 14.49
CA GLU A 86 -6.45 7.78 15.17
C GLU A 86 -6.51 6.61 14.16
N ILE A 87 -5.34 6.19 13.66
CA ILE A 87 -5.25 5.19 12.60
C ILE A 87 -4.82 3.84 13.20
N ASP A 88 -5.63 2.80 12.96
CA ASP A 88 -5.39 1.41 13.38
C ASP A 88 -4.74 0.56 12.28
N ILE A 89 -5.06 0.88 11.02
CA ILE A 89 -4.65 0.09 9.86
C ILE A 89 -4.04 1.02 8.82
N VAL A 90 -2.90 0.63 8.28
CA VAL A 90 -2.27 1.32 7.14
C VAL A 90 -2.11 0.36 5.98
N VAL A 91 -2.66 0.71 4.81
CA VAL A 91 -2.37 0.03 3.55
C VAL A 91 -1.58 0.98 2.65
N ASN A 92 -0.28 0.73 2.54
CA ASN A 92 0.59 1.49 1.65
C ASN A 92 0.63 0.86 0.27
N ALA A 93 -0.28 1.31 -0.61
CA ALA A 93 -0.40 0.84 -1.99
C ALA A 93 0.13 1.85 -3.02
N ALA A 94 0.58 3.02 -2.59
CA ALA A 94 1.24 3.95 -3.49
C ALA A 94 2.57 3.36 -3.98
N GLY A 95 2.79 3.43 -5.29
CA GLY A 95 3.99 2.90 -5.91
C GLY A 95 4.24 3.50 -7.30
N GLN A 96 5.48 3.43 -7.75
CA GLN A 96 5.93 3.85 -9.05
C GLN A 96 6.74 2.75 -9.72
N ALA A 97 6.59 2.64 -11.04
CA ALA A 97 7.42 1.77 -11.86
C ALA A 97 7.95 2.58 -13.04
N ARG A 98 9.25 2.60 -13.19
CA ARG A 98 9.97 3.12 -14.36
C ARG A 98 10.75 1.97 -14.95
N HIS A 99 10.46 1.62 -16.19
CA HIS A 99 11.02 0.46 -16.85
C HIS A 99 11.97 0.88 -17.94
N SER A 100 13.25 0.51 -17.78
CA SER A 100 14.32 0.74 -18.73
C SER A 100 15.35 -0.37 -18.60
N ALA A 101 16.17 -0.60 -19.63
CA ALA A 101 17.36 -1.40 -19.47
C ALA A 101 18.24 -0.79 -18.36
N ALA A 102 18.92 -1.63 -17.58
CA ALA A 102 19.65 -1.17 -16.39
C ALA A 102 20.72 -0.12 -16.73
N ILE A 103 21.34 -0.23 -17.90
CA ILE A 103 22.36 0.70 -18.39
C ILE A 103 21.78 2.05 -18.84
N ASP A 104 20.47 2.12 -19.12
CA ASP A 104 19.77 3.31 -19.61
C ASP A 104 18.92 3.98 -18.51
N THR A 105 18.96 3.46 -17.29
CA THR A 105 18.20 4.04 -16.18
C THR A 105 18.80 5.39 -15.79
N THR A 106 17.97 6.45 -15.87
CA THR A 106 18.40 7.78 -15.46
C THR A 106 18.42 7.95 -13.95
N PRO A 107 19.25 8.87 -13.39
CA PRO A 107 19.20 9.19 -11.96
C PRO A 107 17.79 9.61 -11.50
N GLU A 108 17.05 10.36 -12.33
CA GLU A 108 15.70 10.84 -12.03
C GLU A 108 14.70 9.69 -11.91
N ASP A 109 14.77 8.70 -12.79
CA ASP A 109 13.91 7.51 -12.74
C ASP A 109 14.28 6.64 -11.54
N TYR A 110 15.57 6.48 -11.25
CA TYR A 110 16.05 5.81 -10.05
C TYR A 110 15.49 6.47 -8.79
N ASP A 111 15.68 7.78 -8.63
CA ASP A 111 15.23 8.53 -7.46
C ASP A 111 13.71 8.51 -7.33
N THR A 112 12.98 8.64 -8.43
CA THR A 112 11.51 8.56 -8.44
C THR A 112 11.03 7.22 -7.87
N VAL A 113 11.58 6.11 -8.34
CA VAL A 113 11.18 4.78 -7.88
C VAL A 113 11.57 4.55 -6.42
N MET A 114 12.81 4.88 -6.05
CA MET A 114 13.31 4.66 -4.68
C MET A 114 12.60 5.57 -3.67
N ASN A 115 12.34 6.82 -4.01
CA ASN A 115 11.63 7.75 -3.12
C ASN A 115 10.20 7.27 -2.85
N VAL A 116 9.45 6.86 -3.88
CA VAL A 116 8.06 6.44 -3.69
C VAL A 116 7.96 5.04 -3.09
N ASN A 117 8.73 4.06 -3.59
CA ASN A 117 8.53 2.66 -3.22
C ASN A 117 9.20 2.28 -1.89
N LEU A 118 10.28 2.97 -1.52
CA LEU A 118 11.06 2.62 -0.33
C LEU A 118 11.10 3.75 0.71
N LYS A 119 11.58 4.94 0.34
CA LYS A 119 11.76 6.03 1.31
C LYS A 119 10.43 6.47 1.93
N SER A 120 9.40 6.72 1.12
CA SER A 120 8.09 7.08 1.66
C SER A 120 7.46 5.94 2.46
N ALA A 121 7.60 4.69 1.99
CA ALA A 121 7.12 3.51 2.71
C ALA A 121 7.75 3.38 4.10
N TYR A 122 9.06 3.65 4.21
CA TYR A 122 9.77 3.67 5.49
C TYR A 122 9.18 4.71 6.45
N PHE A 123 9.01 5.95 5.98
CA PHE A 123 8.51 7.03 6.84
C PHE A 123 7.03 6.94 7.16
N ILE A 124 6.20 6.40 6.28
CA ILE A 124 4.80 6.09 6.59
C ILE A 124 4.75 5.03 7.70
N SER A 125 5.54 3.96 7.58
CA SER A 125 5.58 2.89 8.59
C SER A 125 6.03 3.38 9.95
N THR A 126 7.12 4.15 10.01
CA THR A 126 7.64 4.69 11.27
C THR A 126 6.70 5.72 11.90
N THR A 127 6.02 6.54 11.10
CA THR A 127 5.02 7.48 11.60
C THR A 127 3.80 6.74 12.15
N ALA A 128 3.32 5.72 11.43
CA ALA A 128 2.22 4.87 11.87
C ALA A 128 2.55 4.14 13.18
N ALA A 129 3.69 3.45 13.21
CA ALA A 129 4.11 2.71 14.40
C ALA A 129 4.28 3.62 15.62
N LYS A 130 4.88 4.81 15.45
CA LYS A 130 4.99 5.79 16.53
C LYS A 130 3.62 6.20 17.08
N SER A 131 2.67 6.55 16.21
CA SER A 131 1.30 6.89 16.60
C SER A 131 0.58 5.73 17.30
N MET A 132 0.77 4.49 16.83
CA MET A 132 0.20 3.29 17.44
C MET A 132 0.78 3.01 18.83
N LEU A 133 2.11 3.13 18.99
CA LEU A 133 2.81 2.97 20.28
C LEU A 133 2.36 4.02 21.29
N GLU A 134 2.30 5.30 20.91
CA GLU A 134 1.84 6.40 21.77
C GLU A 134 0.41 6.19 22.28
N ARG A 135 -0.45 5.53 21.49
CA ARG A 135 -1.83 5.20 21.85
C ARG A 135 -1.98 3.82 22.50
N SER A 136 -0.90 3.04 22.62
CA SER A 136 -0.90 1.67 23.15
C SER A 136 -1.91 0.74 22.43
N ILE A 137 -1.98 0.85 21.10
CA ILE A 137 -2.87 0.01 20.27
C ILE A 137 -2.08 -1.02 19.46
N ALA A 138 -2.65 -2.21 19.36
CA ALA A 138 -2.19 -3.22 18.43
C ALA A 138 -2.65 -2.88 17.00
N GLY A 139 -1.74 -2.38 16.18
CA GLY A 139 -2.03 -1.91 14.82
C GLY A 139 -1.66 -2.90 13.72
N SER A 140 -2.00 -2.56 12.47
CA SER A 140 -1.63 -3.35 11.30
C SER A 140 -1.14 -2.48 10.16
N ILE A 141 0.06 -2.75 9.65
CA ILE A 141 0.65 -2.06 8.51
C ILE A 141 0.81 -3.08 7.38
N ILE A 142 0.33 -2.76 6.18
CA ILE A 142 0.36 -3.64 5.02
C ILE A 142 0.97 -2.88 3.84
N HIS A 143 2.06 -3.39 3.29
CA HIS A 143 2.67 -2.85 2.08
C HIS A 143 2.27 -3.63 0.84
N ILE A 144 1.91 -2.93 -0.23
CA ILE A 144 1.79 -3.56 -1.54
C ILE A 144 3.18 -3.62 -2.18
N SER A 145 3.79 -4.78 -2.07
CA SER A 145 5.08 -5.12 -2.65
C SER A 145 4.93 -5.62 -4.10
N SER A 146 5.63 -6.65 -4.49
CA SER A 146 5.55 -7.27 -5.81
C SER A 146 6.23 -8.64 -5.78
N GLN A 147 5.87 -9.54 -6.70
CA GLN A 147 6.71 -10.72 -6.97
C GLN A 147 8.16 -10.33 -7.31
N MET A 148 8.38 -9.13 -7.87
CA MET A 148 9.72 -8.58 -8.15
C MET A 148 10.56 -8.31 -6.88
N ALA A 149 10.00 -8.52 -5.71
CA ALA A 149 10.75 -8.53 -4.45
C ALA A 149 11.44 -9.88 -4.16
N HIS A 150 11.15 -10.90 -4.96
CA HIS A 150 11.68 -12.27 -4.80
C HIS A 150 12.39 -12.77 -6.06
N VAL A 151 12.14 -12.15 -7.22
CA VAL A 151 12.73 -12.50 -8.51
C VAL A 151 13.16 -11.26 -9.28
N GLY A 152 13.99 -11.43 -10.30
CA GLY A 152 14.36 -10.38 -11.25
C GLY A 152 13.44 -10.36 -12.47
N GLY A 153 13.56 -9.31 -13.28
CA GLY A 153 12.87 -9.19 -14.57
C GLY A 153 13.62 -8.25 -15.50
N VAL A 154 13.45 -8.45 -16.81
CA VAL A 154 13.99 -7.56 -17.84
C VAL A 154 13.43 -6.15 -17.66
N ASP A 155 14.26 -5.14 -17.77
CA ASP A 155 13.91 -3.72 -17.61
C ASP A 155 13.35 -3.38 -16.22
N ARG A 156 13.70 -4.13 -15.18
CA ARG A 156 13.11 -4.03 -13.83
C ARG A 156 14.14 -3.78 -12.74
N ALA A 157 15.40 -3.48 -13.06
CA ALA A 157 16.48 -3.47 -12.07
C ALA A 157 16.16 -2.59 -10.85
N VAL A 158 15.84 -1.31 -11.05
CA VAL A 158 15.54 -0.38 -9.95
C VAL A 158 14.24 -0.74 -9.23
N TYR A 159 13.20 -1.11 -9.99
CA TYR A 159 11.94 -1.54 -9.40
C TYR A 159 12.12 -2.78 -8.51
N SER A 160 12.82 -3.81 -9.00
CA SER A 160 13.12 -5.01 -8.22
C SER A 160 13.95 -4.67 -6.99
N ALA A 161 14.98 -3.84 -7.12
CA ALA A 161 15.80 -3.38 -5.99
C ALA A 161 14.94 -2.71 -4.92
N SER A 162 14.03 -1.78 -5.31
CA SER A 162 13.14 -1.10 -4.38
C SER A 162 12.21 -2.07 -3.63
N LYS A 163 11.70 -3.11 -4.32
CA LYS A 163 10.80 -4.09 -3.71
C LYS A 163 11.53 -5.12 -2.84
N HIS A 164 12.74 -5.55 -3.20
CA HIS A 164 13.60 -6.35 -2.33
C HIS A 164 13.97 -5.60 -1.04
N ALA A 165 14.33 -4.31 -1.15
CA ALA A 165 14.61 -3.46 -0.01
C ALA A 165 13.38 -3.29 0.90
N LEU A 166 12.18 -3.13 0.33
CA LEU A 166 10.92 -3.08 1.07
C LEU A 166 10.70 -4.35 1.90
N GLU A 167 10.93 -5.55 1.34
CA GLU A 167 10.81 -6.80 2.09
C GLU A 167 11.81 -6.91 3.25
N GLY A 168 13.04 -6.45 3.03
CA GLY A 168 14.05 -6.38 4.11
C GLY A 168 13.60 -5.46 5.24
N MET A 169 13.10 -4.28 4.90
CA MET A 169 12.53 -3.31 5.84
C MET A 169 11.36 -3.91 6.65
N VAL A 170 10.39 -4.53 5.98
CA VAL A 170 9.22 -5.15 6.61
C VAL A 170 9.62 -6.21 7.63
N LYS A 171 10.59 -7.07 7.29
CA LYS A 171 11.08 -8.11 8.19
C LYS A 171 11.71 -7.54 9.46
N SER A 172 12.54 -6.51 9.33
CA SER A 172 13.18 -5.85 10.48
C SER A 172 12.15 -5.17 11.38
N MET A 173 11.26 -4.39 10.81
CA MET A 173 10.20 -3.69 11.53
C MET A 173 9.22 -4.65 12.22
N ALA A 174 8.94 -5.82 11.62
CA ALA A 174 8.10 -6.85 12.24
C ALA A 174 8.72 -7.41 13.53
N ILE A 175 10.05 -7.56 13.56
CA ILE A 175 10.77 -8.01 14.76
C ILE A 175 10.78 -6.90 15.82
N GLU A 176 11.00 -5.65 15.42
CA GLU A 176 11.08 -4.51 16.33
C GLU A 176 9.74 -4.21 17.02
N TRP A 177 8.63 -4.24 16.27
CA TRP A 177 7.32 -3.78 16.75
C TRP A 177 6.36 -4.91 17.14
N GLY A 178 6.71 -6.16 16.81
CA GLY A 178 5.90 -7.33 17.16
C GLY A 178 5.64 -7.48 18.66
N PRO A 179 6.62 -7.27 19.56
CA PRO A 179 6.41 -7.31 21.02
C PRO A 179 5.35 -6.33 21.52
N ASP A 180 5.16 -5.20 20.83
CA ASP A 180 4.15 -4.17 21.14
C ASP A 180 2.80 -4.42 20.44
N GLY A 181 2.64 -5.56 19.77
CA GLY A 181 1.41 -5.96 19.10
C GLY A 181 1.17 -5.31 17.74
N ILE A 182 2.12 -4.53 17.21
CA ILE A 182 2.01 -3.95 15.86
C ILE A 182 2.49 -4.98 14.84
N ARG A 183 1.61 -5.31 13.91
CA ARG A 183 1.92 -6.24 12.81
C ARG A 183 2.24 -5.46 11.55
N ILE A 184 3.34 -5.78 10.89
CA ILE A 184 3.69 -5.25 9.58
C ILE A 184 3.93 -6.40 8.61
N ASN A 185 3.29 -6.33 7.45
CA ASN A 185 3.34 -7.37 6.43
C ASN A 185 3.38 -6.77 5.03
N SER A 186 3.66 -7.62 4.05
CA SER A 186 3.60 -7.27 2.63
C SER A 186 2.70 -8.23 1.85
N ILE A 187 2.09 -7.72 0.80
CA ILE A 187 1.42 -8.50 -0.24
C ILE A 187 2.23 -8.34 -1.51
N CYS A 188 2.59 -9.46 -2.14
CA CYS A 188 3.44 -9.51 -3.33
C CYS A 188 2.64 -9.92 -4.58
N PRO A 189 1.87 -9.00 -5.19
CA PRO A 189 1.09 -9.32 -6.38
C PRO A 189 1.99 -9.68 -7.56
N THR A 190 1.45 -10.47 -8.47
CA THR A 190 1.98 -10.68 -9.81
C THR A 190 1.36 -9.65 -10.77
N PHE A 191 0.72 -10.11 -11.84
CA PHE A 191 0.08 -9.21 -12.81
C PHE A 191 -1.41 -9.03 -12.48
N VAL A 192 -1.73 -8.01 -11.72
CA VAL A 192 -3.11 -7.56 -11.48
C VAL A 192 -3.45 -6.48 -12.51
N ARG A 193 -4.59 -6.58 -13.19
CA ARG A 193 -5.02 -5.58 -14.16
C ARG A 193 -5.43 -4.30 -13.46
N THR A 194 -4.67 -3.25 -13.67
CA THR A 194 -4.83 -1.92 -13.07
C THR A 194 -4.39 -0.86 -14.09
N PRO A 195 -4.71 0.43 -13.88
CA PRO A 195 -4.18 1.49 -14.75
C PRO A 195 -2.64 1.49 -14.88
N LEU A 196 -1.93 1.07 -13.83
CA LEU A 196 -0.45 0.98 -13.86
C LEU A 196 0.04 -0.13 -14.79
N THR A 197 -0.68 -1.24 -14.89
CA THR A 197 -0.30 -2.43 -15.67
C THR A 197 -0.98 -2.51 -17.03
N GLU A 198 -1.96 -1.66 -17.31
CA GLU A 198 -2.73 -1.68 -18.55
C GLU A 198 -1.84 -1.61 -19.80
N PRO A 199 -0.75 -0.80 -19.87
CA PRO A 199 0.17 -0.83 -21.02
C PRO A 199 0.82 -2.19 -21.27
N THR A 200 1.00 -2.99 -20.22
CA THR A 200 1.51 -4.37 -20.34
C THR A 200 0.45 -5.30 -20.95
N PHE A 201 -0.82 -5.15 -20.53
CA PHE A 201 -1.92 -5.96 -21.04
C PHE A 201 -2.36 -5.60 -22.46
N GLN A 202 -2.06 -4.38 -22.92
CA GLN A 202 -2.29 -3.95 -24.30
C GLN A 202 -1.25 -4.50 -25.29
N ASN A 203 -0.15 -5.08 -24.81
CA ASN A 203 0.89 -5.70 -25.65
C ASN A 203 0.68 -7.23 -25.74
N PRO A 204 0.26 -7.78 -26.90
CA PRO A 204 -0.04 -9.22 -27.04
C PRO A 204 1.15 -10.14 -26.72
N ASP A 205 2.38 -9.72 -27.06
CA ASP A 205 3.58 -10.52 -26.82
C ASP A 205 3.87 -10.60 -25.31
N ARG A 206 3.66 -9.49 -24.59
CA ARG A 206 3.79 -9.47 -23.12
C ARG A 206 2.70 -10.32 -22.46
N VAL A 207 1.47 -10.25 -22.94
CA VAL A 207 0.38 -11.10 -22.44
C VAL A 207 0.71 -12.58 -22.65
N LYS A 208 1.15 -12.95 -23.87
CA LYS A 208 1.58 -14.32 -24.17
C LYS A 208 2.68 -14.79 -23.23
N TRP A 209 3.69 -13.94 -22.99
CA TRP A 209 4.76 -14.25 -22.04
C TRP A 209 4.24 -14.43 -20.60
N ILE A 210 3.34 -13.57 -20.13
CA ILE A 210 2.72 -13.69 -18.79
C ILE A 210 2.00 -15.03 -18.64
N MET A 211 1.24 -15.43 -19.66
CA MET A 211 0.44 -16.68 -19.65
C MET A 211 1.29 -17.95 -19.69
N THR A 212 2.59 -17.85 -19.96
CA THR A 212 3.55 -18.99 -19.97
C THR A 212 4.34 -19.12 -18.67
N LYS A 213 4.13 -18.25 -17.69
CA LYS A 213 4.80 -18.24 -16.39
C LYS A 213 3.84 -18.62 -15.26
#